data_93843fb43b98fc45ab1baf23741073b6
#
_entry.id   93843fb43b98fc45ab1baf23741073b6
#
_cell.length_a   1.000
_cell.length_b   1.000
_cell.length_c   1.000
_cell.angle_alpha   90.00
_cell.angle_beta   90.00
_cell.angle_gamma   90.00
#
_symmetry.space_group_name_H-M   'P 1'
#
loop_
_entity.id
_entity.type
_entity.pdbx_description
1 polymer ?
#
loop_
_entity_poly.entity_id
_entity_poly.type
_entity_poly.pdbx_seq_one_letter_code
_entity_poly.pdbx_strand_id
1 'polypeptide(L)'
;CQKQCADRLQKIISLNMEERYIASVDLGTSKLAVCVASIEDQNVQIIYYKESPSEGIRNSRVTNPGIADKFVRNAIAEAQQTLRIKIQQVVVGLPRWQVRQETASASAEREDDSRFISESEIRFLKSEALKTYPLNDEKREIIYGAVAQSYSTEDCINEPESEIIGMSAEKIEGKFKVFIGSKRLSTNLDELFGSMQIGIARKFFIPGITAKAVLGSEEMKSGVALVDIGAGVSSVTIFKDNLMRYYAAIPFGGDCVTRDIESICGFSFKMAEEIKKAYGACLPDKLSTLGEKELHIMDD
;
A
#
# COMPACT_ATOMS: atom_id res chain seq x y z
N CYS A 1 -3.78 -6.46 -53.93
CA CYS A 1 -2.44 -6.51 -53.27
C CYS A 1 -2.25 -5.44 -52.20
N GLN A 2 -2.62 -4.15 -52.44
CA GLN A 2 -2.40 -3.08 -51.43
C GLN A 2 -3.29 -3.21 -50.18
N LYS A 3 -4.53 -3.67 -50.28
CA LYS A 3 -5.45 -3.86 -49.14
C LYS A 3 -5.00 -5.01 -48.23
N GLN A 4 -4.46 -6.07 -48.75
CA GLN A 4 -3.89 -7.20 -48.00
C GLN A 4 -2.57 -6.83 -47.28
N CYS A 5 -1.81 -5.88 -47.83
CA CYS A 5 -0.59 -5.35 -47.19
C CYS A 5 -0.93 -4.38 -46.04
N ALA A 6 -1.98 -3.55 -46.20
CA ALA A 6 -2.47 -2.66 -45.15
C ALA A 6 -3.06 -3.44 -43.96
N ASP A 7 -3.86 -4.50 -44.22
CA ASP A 7 -4.43 -5.37 -43.20
C ASP A 7 -3.33 -6.18 -42.45
N ARG A 8 -2.27 -6.59 -43.14
CA ARG A 8 -1.10 -7.24 -42.52
C ARG A 8 -0.27 -6.25 -41.70
N LEU A 9 -0.07 -5.02 -42.18
CA LEU A 9 0.61 -3.97 -41.43
C LEU A 9 -0.20 -3.55 -40.21
N GLN A 10 -1.52 -3.39 -40.32
CA GLN A 10 -2.39 -3.11 -39.18
C GLN A 10 -2.39 -4.25 -38.14
N LYS A 11 -2.33 -5.51 -38.60
CA LYS A 11 -2.20 -6.69 -37.73
C LYS A 11 -0.81 -6.81 -37.10
N ILE A 12 0.26 -6.36 -37.79
CA ILE A 12 1.62 -6.32 -37.23
C ILE A 12 1.78 -5.14 -36.27
N ILE A 13 1.14 -4.00 -36.53
CA ILE A 13 1.11 -2.84 -35.62
C ILE A 13 0.27 -3.16 -34.37
N SER A 14 -0.84 -3.88 -34.51
CA SER A 14 -1.64 -4.34 -33.35
C SER A 14 -0.96 -5.48 -32.55
N LEU A 15 0.05 -6.18 -33.09
CA LEU A 15 0.82 -7.20 -32.39
C LEU A 15 2.06 -6.67 -31.67
N ASN A 16 2.43 -5.39 -31.88
CA ASN A 16 3.62 -4.79 -31.25
C ASN A 16 3.33 -3.67 -30.23
N MET A 17 2.09 -3.39 -29.93
CA MET A 17 1.71 -2.61 -28.75
C MET A 17 1.21 -3.62 -27.70
N GLU A 18 2.12 -4.19 -26.93
CA GLU A 18 1.77 -4.81 -25.66
C GLU A 18 1.23 -3.70 -24.77
N GLU A 19 -0.09 -3.55 -24.74
CA GLU A 19 -0.75 -2.73 -23.72
C GLU A 19 -0.24 -3.22 -22.37
N ARG A 20 0.52 -2.37 -21.69
CA ARG A 20 1.07 -2.71 -20.38
C ARG A 20 0.01 -2.44 -19.34
N TYR A 21 -0.44 -3.48 -18.67
CA TYR A 21 -1.38 -3.36 -17.57
C TYR A 21 -0.66 -3.52 -16.23
N ILE A 22 -1.07 -2.72 -15.25
CA ILE A 22 -0.76 -2.94 -13.85
C ILE A 22 -2.05 -3.30 -13.13
N ALA A 23 -2.08 -4.47 -12.49
CA ALA A 23 -3.16 -4.85 -11.61
C ALA A 23 -2.71 -4.71 -10.15
N SER A 24 -3.54 -4.09 -9.31
CA SER A 24 -3.34 -4.03 -7.87
C SER A 24 -4.51 -4.65 -7.13
N VAL A 25 -4.21 -5.29 -6.01
CA VAL A 25 -5.21 -5.88 -5.11
C VAL A 25 -5.00 -5.30 -3.72
N ASP A 26 -5.98 -4.54 -3.23
CA ASP A 26 -6.02 -4.07 -1.85
C ASP A 26 -6.80 -5.08 -0.99
N LEU A 27 -6.17 -5.56 0.07
CA LEU A 27 -6.66 -6.61 0.95
C LEU A 27 -7.10 -6.00 2.28
N GLY A 28 -8.29 -5.42 2.29
CA GLY A 28 -8.89 -4.81 3.48
C GLY A 28 -9.62 -5.82 4.38
N THR A 29 -9.94 -5.42 5.61
CA THR A 29 -10.64 -6.26 6.60
C THR A 29 -12.12 -6.47 6.20
N SER A 30 -12.80 -5.43 5.77
CA SER A 30 -14.22 -5.50 5.39
C SER A 30 -14.44 -5.68 3.89
N LYS A 31 -13.51 -5.21 3.08
CA LYS A 31 -13.60 -5.27 1.62
C LYS A 31 -12.23 -5.50 1.02
N LEU A 32 -12.18 -6.14 -0.12
CA LEU A 32 -11.03 -6.17 -1.01
C LEU A 32 -11.35 -5.33 -2.26
N ALA A 33 -10.34 -4.75 -2.88
CA ALA A 33 -10.50 -4.01 -4.12
C ALA A 33 -9.49 -4.49 -5.17
N VAL A 34 -9.98 -4.64 -6.40
CA VAL A 34 -9.14 -4.90 -7.58
C VAL A 34 -9.16 -3.65 -8.46
N CYS A 35 -8.00 -3.14 -8.75
CA CYS A 35 -7.81 -2.03 -9.67
C CYS A 35 -6.87 -2.45 -10.79
N VAL A 36 -7.23 -2.16 -12.04
CA VAL A 36 -6.38 -2.38 -13.21
C VAL A 36 -6.21 -1.05 -13.92
N ALA A 37 -4.96 -0.72 -14.23
CA ALA A 37 -4.61 0.46 -15.00
C ALA A 37 -3.85 0.05 -16.28
N SER A 38 -4.11 0.74 -17.39
CA SER A 38 -3.28 0.70 -18.59
C SER A 38 -2.17 1.73 -18.49
N ILE A 39 -1.04 1.44 -19.13
CA ILE A 39 0.09 2.34 -19.24
C ILE A 39 0.37 2.58 -20.72
N GLU A 40 0.17 3.81 -21.15
CA GLU A 40 0.48 4.26 -22.51
C GLU A 40 1.40 5.50 -22.40
N ASP A 41 2.55 5.46 -23.01
CA ASP A 41 3.50 6.59 -23.10
C ASP A 41 3.72 7.35 -21.79
N GLN A 42 3.89 6.64 -20.66
CA GLN A 42 4.00 7.13 -19.28
C GLN A 42 2.69 7.65 -18.66
N ASN A 43 1.59 7.66 -19.37
CA ASN A 43 0.27 7.95 -18.81
C ASN A 43 -0.31 6.68 -18.18
N VAL A 44 -0.84 6.81 -16.98
CA VAL A 44 -1.51 5.72 -16.25
C VAL A 44 -3.00 6.04 -16.21
N GLN A 45 -3.81 5.16 -16.79
CA GLN A 45 -5.26 5.29 -16.81
C GLN A 45 -5.91 4.11 -16.09
N ILE A 46 -6.75 4.38 -15.08
CA ILE A 46 -7.54 3.34 -14.43
C ILE A 46 -8.64 2.91 -15.39
N ILE A 47 -8.62 1.63 -15.79
CA ILE A 47 -9.60 1.03 -16.70
C ILE A 47 -10.57 0.09 -16.01
N TYR A 48 -10.27 -0.31 -14.76
CA TYR A 48 -11.14 -1.12 -13.94
C TYR A 48 -10.91 -0.83 -12.45
N TYR A 49 -12.00 -0.71 -11.70
CA TYR A 49 -11.99 -0.67 -10.24
C TYR A 49 -13.25 -1.32 -9.71
N LYS A 50 -13.10 -2.26 -8.80
CA LYS A 50 -14.23 -2.86 -8.10
C LYS A 50 -13.87 -3.28 -6.69
N GLU A 51 -14.77 -2.97 -5.77
CA GLU A 51 -14.77 -3.47 -4.39
C GLU A 51 -15.63 -4.74 -4.29
N SER A 52 -15.19 -5.67 -3.47
CA SER A 52 -15.88 -6.93 -3.20
C SER A 52 -15.77 -7.29 -1.72
N PRO A 53 -16.69 -8.13 -1.17
CA PRO A 53 -16.57 -8.61 0.21
C PRO A 53 -15.23 -9.30 0.47
N SER A 54 -14.74 -9.18 1.70
CA SER A 54 -13.46 -9.76 2.14
C SER A 54 -13.68 -10.71 3.30
N GLU A 55 -13.15 -11.93 3.20
CA GLU A 55 -13.06 -12.88 4.30
C GLU A 55 -11.66 -13.48 4.38
N GLY A 56 -11.29 -14.01 5.54
CA GLY A 56 -9.94 -14.54 5.79
C GLY A 56 -8.88 -13.46 6.02
N ILE A 57 -9.28 -12.18 6.04
CA ILE A 57 -8.43 -11.01 6.24
C ILE A 57 -8.90 -10.28 7.50
N ARG A 58 -8.02 -10.09 8.47
CA ARG A 58 -8.31 -9.37 9.72
C ARG A 58 -7.19 -8.40 10.05
N ASN A 59 -7.56 -7.19 10.47
CA ASN A 59 -6.59 -6.17 10.85
C ASN A 59 -5.49 -5.99 9.79
N SER A 60 -5.90 -5.86 8.52
CA SER A 60 -4.99 -5.70 7.37
C SER A 60 -4.01 -6.87 7.15
N ARG A 61 -4.32 -8.07 7.63
CA ARG A 61 -3.47 -9.26 7.53
C ARG A 61 -4.26 -10.44 6.97
N VAL A 62 -3.69 -11.12 6.00
CA VAL A 62 -4.22 -12.41 5.53
C VAL A 62 -3.98 -13.44 6.65
N THR A 63 -5.03 -13.73 7.41
CA THR A 63 -4.97 -14.65 8.56
C THR A 63 -5.34 -16.07 8.17
N ASN A 64 -6.14 -16.21 7.13
CA ASN A 64 -6.50 -17.50 6.55
C ASN A 64 -6.45 -17.43 5.02
N PRO A 65 -5.30 -17.79 4.40
CA PRO A 65 -5.14 -17.77 2.95
C PRO A 65 -6.17 -18.62 2.20
N GLY A 66 -6.55 -19.77 2.76
CA GLY A 66 -7.53 -20.68 2.12
C GLY A 66 -8.94 -20.09 2.02
N ILE A 67 -9.38 -19.32 3.02
CA ILE A 67 -10.64 -18.59 2.95
C ILE A 67 -10.51 -17.39 2.01
N ALA A 68 -9.44 -16.61 2.16
CA ALA A 68 -9.21 -15.42 1.35
C ALA A 68 -9.09 -15.74 -0.16
N ASP A 69 -8.54 -16.92 -0.51
CA ASP A 69 -8.37 -17.38 -1.90
C ASP A 69 -9.65 -17.28 -2.71
N LYS A 70 -10.78 -17.75 -2.17
CA LYS A 70 -12.07 -17.75 -2.87
C LYS A 70 -12.51 -16.33 -3.25
N PHE A 71 -12.39 -15.39 -2.32
CA PHE A 71 -12.84 -14.00 -2.53
C PHE A 71 -11.91 -13.26 -3.50
N VAL A 72 -10.60 -13.40 -3.32
CA VAL A 72 -9.60 -12.75 -4.17
C VAL A 72 -9.65 -13.32 -5.59
N ARG A 73 -9.75 -14.64 -5.73
CA ARG A 73 -9.87 -15.32 -7.02
C ARG A 73 -11.09 -14.86 -7.80
N ASN A 74 -12.23 -14.76 -7.14
CA ASN A 74 -13.47 -14.31 -7.77
C ASN A 74 -13.35 -12.85 -8.25
N ALA A 75 -12.80 -11.96 -7.42
CA ALA A 75 -12.62 -10.56 -7.78
C ALA A 75 -11.66 -10.36 -8.96
N ILE A 76 -10.55 -11.13 -8.99
CA ILE A 76 -9.60 -11.08 -10.11
C ILE A 76 -10.22 -11.69 -11.37
N ALA A 77 -10.92 -12.82 -11.25
CA ALA A 77 -11.59 -13.46 -12.39
C ALA A 77 -12.62 -12.53 -13.04
N GLU A 78 -13.38 -11.79 -12.24
CA GLU A 78 -14.32 -10.80 -12.73
C GLU A 78 -13.64 -9.66 -13.49
N ALA A 79 -12.52 -9.13 -12.95
CA ALA A 79 -11.72 -8.11 -13.64
C ALA A 79 -11.20 -8.62 -14.99
N GLN A 80 -10.65 -9.86 -15.03
CA GLN A 80 -10.16 -10.51 -16.25
C GLN A 80 -11.27 -10.71 -17.29
N GLN A 81 -12.45 -11.13 -16.84
CA GLN A 81 -13.61 -11.32 -17.71
C GLN A 81 -14.13 -10.00 -18.28
N THR A 82 -14.22 -8.97 -17.45
CA THR A 82 -14.71 -7.64 -17.86
C THR A 82 -13.79 -6.99 -18.87
N LEU A 83 -12.48 -7.04 -18.63
CA LEU A 83 -11.47 -6.43 -19.49
C LEU A 83 -11.01 -7.34 -20.63
N ARG A 84 -11.35 -8.63 -20.59
CA ARG A 84 -10.87 -9.66 -21.53
C ARG A 84 -9.34 -9.77 -21.60
N ILE A 85 -8.68 -9.59 -20.44
CA ILE A 85 -7.23 -9.70 -20.29
C ILE A 85 -6.90 -10.84 -19.32
N LYS A 86 -5.65 -11.29 -19.32
CA LYS A 86 -5.12 -12.23 -18.33
C LYS A 86 -4.21 -11.50 -17.36
N ILE A 87 -4.55 -11.47 -16.08
CA ILE A 87 -3.72 -10.91 -15.02
C ILE A 87 -2.74 -11.99 -14.55
N GLN A 88 -1.48 -11.84 -14.90
CA GLN A 88 -0.41 -12.78 -14.53
C GLN A 88 0.35 -12.34 -13.27
N GLN A 89 0.35 -11.04 -12.99
CA GLN A 89 1.03 -10.44 -11.86
C GLN A 89 0.19 -9.34 -11.24
N VAL A 90 0.33 -9.17 -9.93
CA VAL A 90 -0.33 -8.11 -9.16
C VAL A 90 0.65 -7.35 -8.29
N VAL A 91 0.27 -6.15 -7.93
CA VAL A 91 0.89 -5.35 -6.90
C VAL A 91 0.01 -5.40 -5.65
N VAL A 92 0.60 -5.61 -4.49
CA VAL A 92 -0.14 -5.77 -3.23
C VAL A 92 0.46 -4.96 -2.09
N GLY A 93 -0.38 -4.63 -1.13
CA GLY A 93 0.02 -3.98 0.10
C GLY A 93 0.52 -4.98 1.16
N LEU A 94 1.57 -4.60 1.88
CA LEU A 94 2.00 -5.28 3.09
C LEU A 94 1.12 -4.88 4.28
N PRO A 95 0.98 -5.75 5.29
CA PRO A 95 0.20 -5.45 6.48
C PRO A 95 0.62 -4.15 7.16
N ARG A 96 -0.36 -3.37 7.63
CA ARG A 96 -0.15 -2.06 8.25
C ARG A 96 0.01 -2.12 9.77
N TRP A 97 -0.47 -3.16 10.43
CA TRP A 97 -0.43 -3.31 11.87
C TRP A 97 0.69 -4.26 12.31
N GLN A 98 1.24 -4.01 13.51
CA GLN A 98 2.41 -4.69 14.06
C GLN A 98 3.66 -4.46 13.21
N VAL A 99 3.83 -3.23 12.76
CA VAL A 99 5.03 -2.76 12.10
C VAL A 99 5.79 -1.88 13.06
N ARG A 100 7.02 -2.25 13.38
CA ARG A 100 7.92 -1.40 14.16
C ARG A 100 8.77 -0.57 13.21
N GLN A 101 9.16 0.61 13.66
CA GLN A 101 10.03 1.49 12.91
C GLN A 101 11.34 1.68 13.67
N GLU A 102 12.43 1.62 12.94
CA GLU A 102 13.80 1.74 13.44
C GLU A 102 14.60 2.67 12.54
N THR A 103 15.81 2.99 12.98
CA THR A 103 16.75 3.78 12.18
C THR A 103 17.87 2.89 11.69
N ALA A 104 18.13 2.90 10.39
CA ALA A 104 19.29 2.31 9.75
C ALA A 104 20.20 3.41 9.21
N SER A 105 21.49 3.18 9.18
CA SER A 105 22.45 4.05 8.50
C SER A 105 23.41 3.21 7.66
N ALA A 106 23.91 3.82 6.61
CA ALA A 106 25.01 3.28 5.83
C ALA A 106 25.93 4.42 5.41
N SER A 107 27.19 4.11 5.22
CA SER A 107 28.17 5.02 4.68
C SER A 107 28.92 4.38 3.50
N ALA A 108 29.32 5.18 2.55
CA ALA A 108 30.14 4.76 1.42
C ALA A 108 31.27 5.76 1.23
N GLU A 109 32.49 5.24 1.16
CA GLU A 109 33.69 5.96 0.71
C GLU A 109 33.61 6.04 -0.82
N ARG A 110 34.06 7.15 -1.41
CA ARG A 110 34.04 7.39 -2.85
C ARG A 110 35.47 7.37 -3.38
N GLU A 111 35.70 6.60 -4.42
CA GLU A 111 36.98 6.48 -5.06
C GLU A 111 37.42 7.76 -5.82
N ASP A 112 36.41 8.55 -6.25
CA ASP A 112 36.60 9.79 -6.99
C ASP A 112 35.74 10.88 -6.38
N ASP A 113 36.32 11.69 -5.55
CA ASP A 113 35.72 12.81 -4.83
C ASP A 113 35.33 13.97 -5.76
N SER A 114 35.98 14.06 -6.93
CA SER A 114 35.71 15.10 -7.93
C SER A 114 34.40 14.89 -8.69
N ARG A 115 33.84 13.67 -8.70
CA ARG A 115 32.56 13.38 -9.35
C ARG A 115 31.40 13.83 -8.48
N PHE A 116 30.33 14.28 -9.12
CA PHE A 116 29.10 14.64 -8.42
C PHE A 116 28.37 13.39 -7.90
N ILE A 117 27.82 13.51 -6.70
CA ILE A 117 26.95 12.48 -6.10
C ILE A 117 25.72 12.28 -6.99
N SER A 118 25.47 11.04 -7.36
CA SER A 118 24.39 10.64 -8.25
C SER A 118 23.26 9.97 -7.49
N GLU A 119 22.05 9.99 -8.08
CA GLU A 119 20.90 9.21 -7.57
C GLU A 119 21.21 7.69 -7.46
N SER A 120 22.10 7.15 -8.29
CA SER A 120 22.49 5.74 -8.23
C SER A 120 23.27 5.41 -6.98
N GLU A 121 24.15 6.31 -6.53
CA GLU A 121 24.92 6.18 -5.27
C GLU A 121 23.96 6.27 -4.07
N ILE A 122 23.01 7.18 -4.10
CA ILE A 122 21.96 7.28 -3.08
C ILE A 122 21.11 6.00 -2.98
N ARG A 123 20.72 5.44 -4.13
CA ARG A 123 20.00 4.14 -4.17
C ARG A 123 20.85 2.99 -3.66
N PHE A 124 22.13 2.96 -4.01
CA PHE A 124 23.10 1.97 -3.51
C PHE A 124 23.22 2.07 -1.99
N LEU A 125 23.45 3.27 -1.46
CA LEU A 125 23.57 3.51 -0.02
C LEU A 125 22.33 3.03 0.77
N LYS A 126 21.13 3.31 0.24
CA LYS A 126 19.89 2.79 0.79
C LYS A 126 19.85 1.26 0.77
N SER A 127 20.25 0.64 -0.34
CA SER A 127 20.29 -0.81 -0.46
C SER A 127 21.25 -1.43 0.56
N GLU A 128 22.41 -0.85 0.76
CA GLU A 128 23.40 -1.31 1.75
C GLU A 128 22.86 -1.16 3.17
N ALA A 129 22.25 -0.03 3.52
CA ALA A 129 21.62 0.16 4.83
C ALA A 129 20.57 -0.91 5.13
N LEU A 130 19.82 -1.36 4.13
CA LEU A 130 18.80 -2.41 4.28
C LEU A 130 19.40 -3.81 4.39
N LYS A 131 20.45 -4.10 3.63
CA LYS A 131 21.12 -5.41 3.65
C LYS A 131 21.86 -5.67 4.97
N THR A 132 22.49 -4.62 5.49
CA THR A 132 23.33 -4.71 6.70
C THR A 132 22.55 -4.48 8.00
N TYR A 133 21.28 -4.08 7.91
CA TYR A 133 20.46 -3.84 9.10
C TYR A 133 20.21 -5.13 9.88
N PRO A 134 20.60 -5.22 11.17
CA PRO A 134 20.43 -6.41 11.96
C PRO A 134 18.96 -6.57 12.39
N LEU A 135 18.27 -7.56 11.85
CA LEU A 135 16.94 -7.95 12.35
C LEU A 135 17.08 -8.68 13.70
N ASN A 136 16.13 -8.47 14.61
CA ASN A 136 16.13 -9.18 15.89
C ASN A 136 15.90 -10.69 15.71
N ASP A 137 15.11 -11.06 14.70
CA ASP A 137 14.84 -12.46 14.34
C ASP A 137 14.59 -12.57 12.82
N GLU A 138 15.63 -12.88 12.06
CA GLU A 138 15.57 -13.06 10.60
C GLU A 138 14.59 -14.15 10.12
N LYS A 139 14.21 -15.09 11.02
CA LYS A 139 13.22 -16.12 10.70
C LYS A 139 11.80 -15.58 10.76
N ARG A 140 11.55 -14.57 11.60
CA ARG A 140 10.21 -14.02 11.86
C ARG A 140 9.99 -12.64 11.29
N GLU A 141 11.05 -11.89 11.04
CA GLU A 141 10.99 -10.49 10.62
C GLU A 141 11.49 -10.29 9.18
N ILE A 142 10.98 -9.24 8.56
CA ILE A 142 11.42 -8.76 7.25
C ILE A 142 11.23 -7.25 7.17
N ILE A 143 12.09 -6.56 6.44
CA ILE A 143 11.93 -5.13 6.17
C ILE A 143 10.82 -4.95 5.11
N TYR A 144 9.77 -4.23 5.48
CA TYR A 144 8.65 -3.89 4.60
C TYR A 144 8.95 -2.70 3.70
N GLY A 145 9.86 -1.83 4.12
CA GLY A 145 10.27 -0.68 3.36
C GLY A 145 11.20 0.23 4.15
N ALA A 146 11.78 1.19 3.46
CA ALA A 146 12.61 2.23 4.07
C ALA A 146 12.39 3.58 3.39
N VAL A 147 12.50 4.64 4.20
CA VAL A 147 12.38 6.03 3.77
C VAL A 147 13.64 6.77 4.22
N ALA A 148 14.29 7.46 3.29
CA ALA A 148 15.41 8.33 3.62
C ALA A 148 14.97 9.41 4.61
N GLN A 149 15.85 9.76 5.54
CA GLN A 149 15.62 10.83 6.52
C GLN A 149 16.57 11.99 6.31
N SER A 150 17.84 11.72 6.09
CA SER A 150 18.86 12.70 5.84
C SER A 150 20.12 12.03 5.29
N TYR A 151 20.98 12.84 4.73
CA TYR A 151 22.32 12.47 4.30
C TYR A 151 23.35 13.44 4.88
N SER A 152 24.58 12.99 4.99
CA SER A 152 25.69 13.81 5.46
C SER A 152 26.94 13.52 4.63
N THR A 153 27.77 14.52 4.49
CA THR A 153 29.13 14.45 3.92
C THR A 153 30.10 15.05 4.93
N GLU A 154 31.37 15.18 4.59
CA GLU A 154 32.35 15.92 5.40
C GLU A 154 31.98 17.39 5.56
N ASP A 155 31.28 17.98 4.56
CA ASP A 155 30.98 19.42 4.51
C ASP A 155 29.56 19.77 5.04
N CYS A 156 28.65 18.79 5.10
CA CYS A 156 27.29 19.05 5.51
C CYS A 156 26.69 17.91 6.33
N ILE A 157 25.74 18.24 7.21
CA ILE A 157 25.15 17.29 8.17
C ILE A 157 23.63 17.35 8.11
N ASN A 158 23.01 16.16 7.95
CA ASN A 158 21.55 15.96 7.97
C ASN A 158 20.77 16.72 6.87
N GLU A 159 21.35 16.82 5.70
CA GLU A 159 20.72 17.45 4.54
C GLU A 159 19.72 16.51 3.83
N PRO A 160 18.72 17.06 3.14
CA PRO A 160 17.81 16.26 2.31
C PRO A 160 18.51 15.76 1.05
N GLU A 161 17.96 14.71 0.44
CA GLU A 161 18.48 14.10 -0.77
C GLU A 161 18.70 15.10 -1.91
N SER A 162 17.81 16.09 -2.05
CA SER A 162 17.88 17.12 -3.10
C SER A 162 19.09 18.04 -2.97
N GLU A 163 19.59 18.25 -1.76
CA GLU A 163 20.76 19.11 -1.52
C GLU A 163 22.08 18.33 -1.68
N ILE A 164 22.05 17.01 -1.48
CA ILE A 164 23.23 16.15 -1.57
C ILE A 164 23.54 15.74 -3.01
N ILE A 165 22.51 15.49 -3.82
CA ILE A 165 22.70 15.13 -5.23
C ILE A 165 23.32 16.31 -5.96
N GLY A 166 24.44 16.05 -6.65
CA GLY A 166 25.20 17.09 -7.36
C GLY A 166 26.32 17.74 -6.54
N MET A 167 26.48 17.39 -5.25
CA MET A 167 27.66 17.78 -4.46
C MET A 167 28.84 16.86 -4.77
N SER A 168 30.07 17.35 -4.52
CA SER A 168 31.28 16.55 -4.45
C SER A 168 31.55 16.20 -3.00
N ALA A 169 32.02 14.99 -2.72
CA ALA A 169 32.38 14.55 -1.37
C ALA A 169 33.28 13.31 -1.42
N GLU A 170 34.13 13.10 -0.43
CA GLU A 170 34.90 11.87 -0.25
C GLU A 170 34.07 10.75 0.36
N LYS A 171 33.09 11.11 1.18
CA LYS A 171 32.24 10.17 1.90
C LYS A 171 30.78 10.63 1.91
N ILE A 172 29.88 9.66 1.81
CA ILE A 172 28.44 9.89 1.98
C ILE A 172 27.94 8.98 3.10
N GLU A 173 27.19 9.56 4.03
CA GLU A 173 26.40 8.83 5.02
C GLU A 173 24.92 9.08 4.81
N GLY A 174 24.10 8.02 4.82
CA GLY A 174 22.63 8.11 4.74
C GLY A 174 21.96 7.54 5.97
N LYS A 175 20.95 8.25 6.49
CA LYS A 175 20.07 7.79 7.56
C LYS A 175 18.70 7.45 6.99
N PHE A 176 18.18 6.28 7.35
CA PHE A 176 16.93 5.75 6.83
C PHE A 176 16.04 5.31 7.97
N LYS A 177 14.76 5.59 7.85
CA LYS A 177 13.75 4.97 8.71
C LYS A 177 13.31 3.67 8.05
N VAL A 178 13.46 2.55 8.74
CA VAL A 178 13.08 1.22 8.27
C VAL A 178 11.81 0.75 8.96
N PHE A 179 10.93 0.10 8.22
CA PHE A 179 9.68 -0.47 8.69
C PHE A 179 9.80 -1.98 8.66
N ILE A 180 9.71 -2.60 9.83
CA ILE A 180 9.95 -4.02 10.02
C ILE A 180 8.65 -4.68 10.45
N GLY A 181 8.27 -5.73 9.74
CA GLY A 181 7.06 -6.47 9.99
C GLY A 181 7.26 -7.98 9.94
N SER A 182 6.18 -8.72 10.10
CA SER A 182 6.20 -10.18 10.14
C SER A 182 6.50 -10.80 8.78
N LYS A 183 7.54 -11.62 8.70
CA LYS A 183 7.89 -12.43 7.52
C LYS A 183 6.75 -13.38 7.14
N ARG A 184 6.14 -14.04 8.13
CA ARG A 184 5.00 -14.94 7.92
C ARG A 184 3.83 -14.25 7.22
N LEU A 185 3.49 -13.02 7.61
CA LEU A 185 2.39 -12.30 6.97
C LEU A 185 2.71 -11.91 5.52
N SER A 186 3.98 -11.64 5.20
CA SER A 186 4.42 -11.46 3.82
C SER A 186 4.35 -12.77 3.04
N THR A 187 4.72 -13.91 3.65
CA THR A 187 4.64 -15.24 3.03
C THR A 187 3.18 -15.66 2.78
N ASN A 188 2.26 -15.34 3.70
CA ASN A 188 0.82 -15.61 3.48
C ASN A 188 0.29 -14.94 2.20
N LEU A 189 0.84 -13.80 1.80
CA LEU A 189 0.50 -13.17 0.52
C LEU A 189 1.04 -13.99 -0.66
N ASP A 190 2.28 -14.49 -0.55
CA ASP A 190 2.86 -15.33 -1.60
C ASP A 190 2.08 -16.65 -1.76
N GLU A 191 1.66 -17.25 -0.67
CA GLU A 191 0.83 -18.47 -0.67
C GLU A 191 -0.54 -18.19 -1.30
N LEU A 192 -1.19 -17.07 -0.92
CA LEU A 192 -2.50 -16.69 -1.44
C LEU A 192 -2.47 -16.52 -2.97
N PHE A 193 -1.55 -15.73 -3.49
CA PHE A 193 -1.47 -15.48 -4.93
C PHE A 193 -0.84 -16.65 -5.69
N GLY A 194 0.09 -17.37 -5.07
CA GLY A 194 0.71 -18.59 -5.62
C GLY A 194 -0.31 -19.70 -5.89
N SER A 195 -1.31 -19.89 -5.02
CA SER A 195 -2.41 -20.84 -5.21
C SER A 195 -3.24 -20.55 -6.47
N MET A 196 -3.27 -19.29 -6.90
CA MET A 196 -3.96 -18.82 -8.10
C MET A 196 -3.05 -18.80 -9.35
N GLN A 197 -1.77 -19.17 -9.22
CA GLN A 197 -0.76 -19.02 -10.25
C GLN A 197 -0.57 -17.57 -10.73
N ILE A 198 -0.77 -16.61 -9.82
CA ILE A 198 -0.56 -15.20 -10.07
C ILE A 198 0.69 -14.76 -9.31
N GLY A 199 1.63 -14.15 -10.02
CA GLY A 199 2.85 -13.60 -9.41
C GLY A 199 2.57 -12.31 -8.64
N ILE A 200 3.35 -12.05 -7.59
CA ILE A 200 3.39 -10.73 -6.97
C ILE A 200 4.58 -9.97 -7.56
N ALA A 201 4.29 -8.98 -8.42
CA ALA A 201 5.32 -8.14 -9.03
C ALA A 201 6.02 -7.27 -7.98
N ARG A 202 5.26 -6.75 -7.00
CA ARG A 202 5.78 -5.93 -5.91
C ARG A 202 4.86 -5.90 -4.70
N LYS A 203 5.49 -5.89 -3.52
CA LYS A 203 4.83 -5.63 -2.25
C LYS A 203 5.20 -4.25 -1.75
N PHE A 204 4.23 -3.49 -1.30
CA PHE A 204 4.45 -2.12 -0.83
C PHE A 204 4.04 -1.93 0.63
N PHE A 205 4.81 -1.12 1.34
CA PHE A 205 4.36 -0.56 2.61
C PHE A 205 3.37 0.58 2.33
N ILE A 206 2.08 0.26 2.47
CA ILE A 206 0.95 1.08 2.03
C ILE A 206 0.96 2.52 2.55
N PRO A 207 1.24 2.83 3.84
CA PRO A 207 1.10 4.19 4.37
C PRO A 207 1.84 5.27 3.56
N GLY A 208 3.05 4.96 3.07
CA GLY A 208 3.81 5.89 2.25
C GLY A 208 3.22 6.11 0.86
N ILE A 209 2.53 5.10 0.31
CA ILE A 209 1.90 5.19 -1.02
C ILE A 209 0.57 5.93 -0.92
N THR A 210 -0.25 5.62 0.10
CA THR A 210 -1.50 6.33 0.35
C THR A 210 -1.25 7.83 0.52
N ALA A 211 -0.22 8.20 1.30
CA ALA A 211 0.13 9.60 1.49
C ALA A 211 0.45 10.29 0.15
N LYS A 212 1.25 9.67 -0.71
CA LYS A 212 1.56 10.22 -2.05
C LYS A 212 0.34 10.36 -2.95
N ALA A 213 -0.70 9.56 -2.74
CA ALA A 213 -1.92 9.61 -3.53
C ALA A 213 -2.89 10.68 -3.07
N VAL A 214 -2.89 11.06 -1.78
CA VAL A 214 -3.92 11.93 -1.18
C VAL A 214 -3.39 13.26 -0.66
N LEU A 215 -2.10 13.39 -0.37
CA LEU A 215 -1.50 14.60 0.16
C LEU A 215 -0.82 15.43 -0.94
N GLY A 216 -0.96 16.73 -0.85
CA GLY A 216 -0.22 17.67 -1.66
C GLY A 216 1.25 17.82 -1.21
N SER A 217 2.13 18.24 -2.12
CA SER A 217 3.55 18.46 -1.81
C SER A 217 3.75 19.54 -0.74
N GLU A 218 2.96 20.61 -0.77
CA GLU A 218 3.02 21.69 0.23
C GLU A 218 2.60 21.21 1.63
N GLU A 219 1.59 20.33 1.72
CA GLU A 219 1.18 19.72 2.99
C GLU A 219 2.30 18.84 3.55
N MET A 220 2.88 17.98 2.71
CA MET A 220 3.99 17.11 3.13
C MET A 220 5.23 17.91 3.53
N LYS A 221 5.49 19.05 2.89
CA LYS A 221 6.61 19.93 3.22
C LYS A 221 6.38 20.66 4.53
N SER A 222 5.21 21.30 4.71
CA SER A 222 4.89 22.12 5.89
C SER A 222 4.69 21.30 7.16
N GLY A 223 4.24 20.07 7.01
CA GLY A 223 3.92 19.15 8.09
C GLY A 223 2.44 18.77 8.10
N VAL A 224 2.15 17.48 7.99
CA VAL A 224 0.79 16.93 7.94
C VAL A 224 0.73 15.56 8.62
N ALA A 225 -0.38 15.29 9.30
CA ALA A 225 -0.72 13.97 9.81
C ALA A 225 -1.85 13.38 8.96
N LEU A 226 -1.57 12.29 8.27
CA LEU A 226 -2.56 11.48 7.58
C LEU A 226 -3.09 10.41 8.53
N VAL A 227 -4.39 10.47 8.82
CA VAL A 227 -5.10 9.46 9.61
C VAL A 227 -5.92 8.59 8.65
N ASP A 228 -5.64 7.30 8.63
CA ASP A 228 -6.36 6.30 7.84
C ASP A 228 -7.15 5.41 8.79
N ILE A 229 -8.48 5.51 8.77
CA ILE A 229 -9.39 4.74 9.63
C ILE A 229 -10.06 3.67 8.78
N GLY A 230 -9.56 2.43 8.89
CA GLY A 230 -10.14 1.27 8.22
C GLY A 230 -11.19 0.56 9.08
N ALA A 231 -11.65 -0.59 8.63
CA ALA A 231 -12.57 -1.43 9.39
C ALA A 231 -11.89 -2.04 10.63
N GLY A 232 -10.72 -2.64 10.48
CA GLY A 232 -10.03 -3.33 11.58
C GLY A 232 -8.76 -2.66 12.08
N VAL A 233 -8.23 -1.64 11.39
CA VAL A 233 -6.97 -0.95 11.75
C VAL A 233 -7.11 0.52 11.46
N SER A 234 -6.69 1.35 12.40
CA SER A 234 -6.44 2.77 12.17
C SER A 234 -4.96 3.05 12.25
N SER A 235 -4.47 3.94 11.38
CA SER A 235 -3.08 4.34 11.36
C SER A 235 -2.90 5.84 11.23
N VAL A 236 -1.79 6.34 11.74
CA VAL A 236 -1.35 7.72 11.55
C VAL A 236 0.03 7.73 10.91
N THR A 237 0.18 8.57 9.90
CA THR A 237 1.46 8.80 9.21
C THR A 237 1.76 10.28 9.22
N ILE A 238 2.91 10.68 9.76
CA ILE A 238 3.31 12.09 9.87
C ILE A 238 4.38 12.38 8.84
N PHE A 239 4.15 13.42 8.04
CA PHE A 239 5.11 13.95 7.08
C PHE A 239 5.55 15.34 7.50
N LYS A 240 6.81 15.66 7.24
CA LYS A 240 7.40 16.99 7.30
C LYS A 240 8.65 17.02 6.40
N ASP A 241 8.90 18.14 5.75
CA ASP A 241 10.00 18.30 4.80
C ASP A 241 9.95 17.25 3.66
N ASN A 242 8.75 16.90 3.20
CA ASN A 242 8.46 15.84 2.23
C ASN A 242 8.92 14.42 2.67
N LEU A 243 9.25 14.22 3.92
CA LEU A 243 9.72 12.95 4.47
C LEU A 243 8.72 12.38 5.47
N MET A 244 8.54 11.06 5.39
CA MET A 244 7.76 10.31 6.37
C MET A 244 8.53 10.23 7.69
N ARG A 245 8.13 11.02 8.68
CA ARG A 245 8.80 11.14 9.98
C ARG A 245 8.33 10.12 11.01
N TYR A 246 7.06 9.74 10.94
CA TYR A 246 6.47 8.84 11.94
C TYR A 246 5.35 8.00 11.33
N TYR A 247 5.19 6.80 11.87
CA TYR A 247 4.09 5.91 11.60
C TYR A 247 3.68 5.16 12.85
N ALA A 248 2.37 5.09 13.10
CA ALA A 248 1.80 4.20 14.11
C ALA A 248 0.48 3.62 13.61
N ALA A 249 0.13 2.43 14.09
CA ALA A 249 -1.14 1.79 13.81
C ALA A 249 -1.67 1.05 15.04
N ILE A 250 -2.98 1.03 15.18
CA ILE A 250 -3.69 0.32 16.24
C ILE A 250 -4.73 -0.62 15.62
N PRO A 251 -5.01 -1.78 16.24
CA PRO A 251 -6.03 -2.73 15.77
C PRO A 251 -7.42 -2.27 16.19
N PHE A 252 -7.77 -1.05 15.86
CA PHE A 252 -9.05 -0.40 16.16
C PHE A 252 -9.54 0.29 14.90
N GLY A 253 -10.82 0.12 14.56
CA GLY A 253 -11.43 0.71 13.39
C GLY A 253 -12.96 0.61 13.44
N GLY A 254 -13.62 0.79 12.32
CA GLY A 254 -15.07 0.79 12.22
C GLY A 254 -15.76 -0.49 12.73
N ASP A 255 -15.07 -1.63 12.68
CA ASP A 255 -15.60 -2.91 13.19
C ASP A 255 -15.78 -2.90 14.71
N CYS A 256 -15.06 -2.08 15.46
CA CYS A 256 -15.26 -1.98 16.90
C CYS A 256 -16.66 -1.44 17.22
N VAL A 257 -17.07 -0.38 16.51
CA VAL A 257 -18.43 0.18 16.67
C VAL A 257 -19.49 -0.85 16.26
N THR A 258 -19.27 -1.59 15.17
CA THR A 258 -20.16 -2.65 14.72
C THR A 258 -20.32 -3.74 15.77
N ARG A 259 -19.22 -4.16 16.40
CA ARG A 259 -19.24 -5.18 17.47
C ARG A 259 -19.91 -4.69 18.74
N ASP A 260 -19.79 -3.41 19.06
CA ASP A 260 -20.50 -2.81 20.20
C ASP A 260 -22.03 -2.87 19.96
N ILE A 261 -22.49 -2.53 18.75
CA ILE A 261 -23.90 -2.66 18.36
C ILE A 261 -24.35 -4.13 18.38
N GLU A 262 -23.55 -5.03 17.80
CA GLU A 262 -23.80 -6.48 17.83
C GLU A 262 -23.98 -6.99 19.26
N SER A 263 -23.04 -6.65 20.15
CA SER A 263 -23.04 -7.11 21.54
C SER A 263 -24.15 -6.52 22.39
N ILE A 264 -24.47 -5.23 22.24
CA ILE A 264 -25.46 -4.53 23.05
C ILE A 264 -26.88 -4.83 22.59
N CYS A 265 -27.10 -4.89 21.28
CA CYS A 265 -28.42 -5.05 20.69
C CYS A 265 -28.76 -6.52 20.37
N GLY A 266 -27.79 -7.44 20.42
CA GLY A 266 -28.00 -8.86 20.09
C GLY A 266 -28.20 -9.11 18.58
N PHE A 267 -27.77 -8.19 17.72
CA PHE A 267 -27.88 -8.34 16.27
C PHE A 267 -26.76 -9.20 15.68
N SER A 268 -26.95 -9.68 14.45
CA SER A 268 -25.83 -10.23 13.70
C SER A 268 -24.83 -9.12 13.31
N PHE A 269 -23.56 -9.46 13.10
CA PHE A 269 -22.55 -8.50 12.67
C PHE A 269 -22.96 -7.75 11.39
N LYS A 270 -23.56 -8.46 10.43
CA LYS A 270 -24.04 -7.88 9.17
C LYS A 270 -25.09 -6.80 9.42
N MET A 271 -26.08 -7.10 10.24
CA MET A 271 -27.15 -6.17 10.60
C MET A 271 -26.61 -4.98 11.39
N ALA A 272 -25.75 -5.21 12.37
CA ALA A 272 -25.09 -4.16 13.13
C ALA A 272 -24.29 -3.20 12.23
N GLU A 273 -23.61 -3.72 11.19
CA GLU A 273 -22.88 -2.93 10.21
C GLU A 273 -23.81 -2.08 9.33
N GLU A 274 -24.94 -2.64 8.91
CA GLU A 274 -25.96 -1.92 8.15
C GLU A 274 -26.60 -0.79 8.98
N ILE A 275 -26.94 -1.06 10.23
CA ILE A 275 -27.44 -0.06 11.17
C ILE A 275 -26.42 1.06 11.40
N LYS A 276 -25.17 0.70 11.67
CA LYS A 276 -24.09 1.68 11.81
C LYS A 276 -23.98 2.60 10.60
N LYS A 277 -24.02 2.04 9.39
CA LYS A 277 -23.91 2.82 8.14
C LYS A 277 -25.13 3.69 7.89
N ALA A 278 -26.31 3.20 8.20
CA ALA A 278 -27.54 3.92 7.94
C ALA A 278 -27.84 5.03 8.95
N TYR A 279 -27.47 4.83 10.22
CA TYR A 279 -27.89 5.70 11.33
C TYR A 279 -26.72 6.27 12.15
N GLY A 280 -25.50 5.78 11.95
CA GLY A 280 -24.33 6.31 12.65
C GLY A 280 -24.03 7.76 12.27
N ALA A 281 -23.86 8.62 13.25
CA ALA A 281 -23.43 10.01 13.05
C ALA A 281 -22.39 10.42 14.10
N CYS A 282 -21.39 11.17 13.69
CA CYS A 282 -20.35 11.69 14.57
C CYS A 282 -20.68 13.09 15.15
N LEU A 283 -21.74 13.74 14.64
CA LEU A 283 -22.15 15.08 15.09
C LEU A 283 -23.41 14.96 15.93
N PRO A 284 -23.39 15.41 17.21
CA PRO A 284 -24.54 15.35 18.11
C PRO A 284 -25.81 16.01 17.54
N ASP A 285 -25.66 17.13 16.85
CA ASP A 285 -26.77 17.86 16.25
C ASP A 285 -27.51 17.06 15.16
N LYS A 286 -26.81 16.19 14.47
CA LYS A 286 -27.42 15.27 13.47
C LYS A 286 -28.17 14.13 14.14
N LEU A 287 -27.76 13.71 15.35
CA LEU A 287 -28.47 12.68 16.11
C LEU A 287 -29.82 13.19 16.61
N SER A 288 -29.89 14.44 17.05
CA SER A 288 -31.14 15.07 17.53
C SER A 288 -32.21 15.20 16.45
N THR A 289 -31.82 15.29 15.17
CA THR A 289 -32.75 15.39 14.03
C THR A 289 -33.26 14.04 13.54
N LEU A 290 -32.61 12.94 13.92
CA LEU A 290 -33.01 11.60 13.48
C LEU A 290 -34.20 11.04 14.24
N GLY A 291 -34.49 11.56 15.47
CA GLY A 291 -35.58 11.10 16.32
C GLY A 291 -35.47 9.62 16.71
N GLU A 292 -36.42 9.13 17.49
CA GLU A 292 -36.59 7.70 17.68
C GLU A 292 -37.19 7.08 16.39
N LYS A 293 -36.49 6.12 15.79
CA LYS A 293 -36.99 5.38 14.63
C LYS A 293 -37.20 3.92 15.03
N GLU A 294 -38.38 3.44 14.78
CA GLU A 294 -38.65 2.01 14.82
C GLU A 294 -37.98 1.36 13.60
N LEU A 295 -37.08 0.44 13.86
CA LEU A 295 -36.45 -0.38 12.83
C LEU A 295 -37.21 -1.68 12.71
N HIS A 296 -37.91 -1.88 11.60
CA HIS A 296 -38.47 -3.18 11.27
C HIS A 296 -37.36 -4.08 10.75
N ILE A 297 -36.88 -4.98 11.60
CA ILE A 297 -35.84 -5.94 11.31
C ILE A 297 -36.55 -7.20 10.81
N MET A 298 -36.35 -7.54 9.54
CA MET A 298 -36.71 -8.86 9.02
C MET A 298 -35.50 -9.77 9.19
N ASP A 299 -35.63 -10.81 10.01
CA ASP A 299 -34.70 -11.92 10.07
C ASP A 299 -34.85 -12.75 8.77
N ASP A 300 -33.78 -12.80 7.99
CA ASP A 300 -33.64 -13.73 6.84
C ASP A 300 -33.07 -15.07 7.31
#